data_00e106b988ca31abc7ce31ece4bb7b87
#
_entry.id   00e106b988ca31abc7ce31ece4bb7b87
#
_cell.length_a   1.000
_cell.length_b   1.000
_cell.length_c   1.000
_cell.angle_alpha   90.00
_cell.angle_beta   90.00
_cell.angle_gamma   90.00
#
_symmetry.space_group_name_H-M   'P 1'
#
loop_
_entity.id
_entity.type
_entity.pdbx_description
1 polymer ?
#
loop_
_entity_poly.entity_id
_entity_poly.type
_entity_poly.pdbx_seq_one_letter_code
_entity_poly.pdbx_strand_id
1 'polypeptide(L)'
;PDLLVLDEPTNGLDPQQIAEMRNVLKNYAKKGRTVIISSHLLSEVEQTCTDVVLMHRGKLITSGPMKKILKSGKKSKSLEEFFLELIGDDLVIGKAVK
;
A
#
# COMPACT_ATOMS: atom_id res chain seq x y z
N PRO A 1 -9.31 17.61 -11.07
CA PRO A 1 -8.18 17.21 -11.89
C PRO A 1 -8.20 15.73 -12.24
N ASP A 2 -7.54 15.37 -13.32
CA ASP A 2 -7.49 13.98 -13.76
C ASP A 2 -6.47 13.15 -12.97
N LEU A 3 -5.56 13.81 -12.31
CA LEU A 3 -4.56 13.17 -11.46
C LEU A 3 -4.56 13.82 -10.09
N LEU A 4 -4.68 13.00 -9.07
CA LEU A 4 -4.62 13.43 -7.67
C LEU A 4 -3.48 12.71 -6.98
N VAL A 5 -2.58 13.46 -6.35
CA VAL A 5 -1.44 12.89 -5.63
C VAL A 5 -1.54 13.28 -4.16
N LEU A 6 -1.57 12.28 -3.28
CA LEU A 6 -1.72 12.49 -1.85
C LEU A 6 -0.60 11.77 -1.09
N ASP A 7 -0.06 12.45 -0.09
CA ASP A 7 0.98 11.88 0.77
C ASP A 7 0.38 11.64 2.16
N GLU A 8 0.38 10.36 2.58
CA GLU A 8 -0.16 9.94 3.87
C GLU A 8 -1.57 10.51 4.11
N PRO A 9 -2.53 10.28 3.20
CA PRO A 9 -3.83 10.96 3.29
C PRO A 9 -4.67 10.55 4.51
N THR A 10 -4.37 9.42 5.14
CA THR A 10 -5.14 8.96 6.30
C THR A 10 -4.44 9.27 7.62
N ASN A 11 -3.30 9.93 7.58
CA ASN A 11 -2.55 10.26 8.77
C ASN A 11 -3.37 11.19 9.67
N GLY A 12 -3.51 10.82 10.94
CA GLY A 12 -4.26 11.61 11.89
C GLY A 12 -5.77 11.40 11.88
N LEU A 13 -6.27 10.51 11.04
CA LEU A 13 -7.71 10.23 10.96
C LEU A 13 -8.07 9.02 11.82
N ASP A 14 -9.29 9.03 12.37
CA ASP A 14 -9.80 7.87 13.08
C ASP A 14 -10.32 6.82 12.08
N PRO A 15 -10.65 5.59 12.55
CA PRO A 15 -11.08 4.53 11.64
C PRO A 15 -12.28 4.88 10.77
N GLN A 16 -13.24 5.63 11.29
CA GLN A 16 -14.39 6.03 10.51
C GLN A 16 -14.00 7.02 9.42
N GLN A 17 -13.16 7.99 9.74
CA GLN A 17 -12.67 8.96 8.77
C GLN A 17 -11.82 8.29 7.69
N ILE A 18 -11.04 7.28 8.06
CA ILE A 18 -10.25 6.52 7.09
C ILE A 18 -11.17 5.82 6.10
N ALA A 19 -12.25 5.20 6.58
CA ALA A 19 -13.21 4.52 5.72
C ALA A 19 -13.89 5.52 4.76
N GLU A 20 -14.24 6.69 5.26
CA GLU A 20 -14.84 7.74 4.44
C GLU A 20 -13.86 8.22 3.35
N MET A 21 -12.61 8.45 3.72
CA MET A 21 -11.58 8.86 2.77
C MET A 21 -11.39 7.80 1.68
N ARG A 22 -11.37 6.53 2.08
CA ARG A 22 -11.24 5.43 1.12
C ARG A 22 -12.37 5.45 0.09
N ASN A 23 -13.59 5.66 0.54
CA ASN A 23 -14.74 5.72 -0.35
C ASN A 23 -14.66 6.92 -1.30
N VAL A 24 -14.23 8.06 -0.79
CA VAL A 24 -14.07 9.26 -1.62
C VAL A 24 -13.04 9.01 -2.72
N LEU A 25 -11.89 8.40 -2.37
CA LEU A 25 -10.83 8.15 -3.33
C LEU A 25 -11.25 7.11 -4.39
N LYS A 26 -11.96 6.07 -3.97
CA LYS A 26 -12.45 5.06 -4.91
C LYS A 26 -13.48 5.64 -5.87
N ASN A 27 -14.38 6.47 -5.38
CA ASN A 27 -15.38 7.10 -6.23
C ASN A 27 -14.74 8.07 -7.22
N TYR A 28 -13.72 8.79 -6.77
CA TYR A 28 -12.98 9.69 -7.65
C TYR A 28 -12.32 8.92 -8.78
N ALA A 29 -11.67 7.80 -8.45
CA ALA A 29 -10.96 6.99 -9.45
C ALA A 29 -11.91 6.31 -10.43
N LYS A 30 -13.14 5.96 -10.01
CA LYS A 30 -14.12 5.33 -10.89
C LYS A 30 -14.54 6.19 -12.06
N LYS A 31 -14.33 7.50 -11.96
CA LYS A 31 -14.70 8.44 -13.03
C LYS A 31 -13.61 8.58 -14.10
N GLY A 32 -12.73 7.60 -14.19
CA GLY A 32 -11.64 7.62 -15.18
C GLY A 32 -10.47 8.48 -14.76
N ARG A 33 -10.36 8.78 -13.49
CA ARG A 33 -9.29 9.59 -12.94
C ARG A 33 -8.27 8.72 -12.23
N THR A 34 -7.05 9.23 -12.06
CA THR A 34 -5.98 8.51 -11.40
C THR A 34 -5.68 9.14 -10.04
N VAL A 35 -5.54 8.29 -9.03
CA VAL A 35 -5.15 8.71 -7.69
C VAL A 35 -3.86 7.99 -7.32
N ILE A 36 -2.86 8.75 -6.88
CA ILE A 36 -1.62 8.19 -6.37
C ILE A 36 -1.55 8.56 -4.90
N ILE A 37 -1.42 7.56 -4.03
CA ILE A 37 -1.24 7.81 -2.61
C ILE A 37 0.07 7.16 -2.16
N SER A 38 0.76 7.85 -1.25
CA SER A 38 1.90 7.26 -0.57
C SER A 38 1.51 7.02 0.88
N SER A 39 1.85 5.85 1.41
CA SER A 39 1.51 5.49 2.77
C SER A 39 2.43 4.39 3.26
N HIS A 40 2.70 4.39 4.56
CA HIS A 40 3.39 3.29 5.21
C HIS A 40 2.39 2.30 5.83
N LEU A 41 1.11 2.60 5.74
CA LEU A 41 0.04 1.73 6.26
C LEU A 41 -0.41 0.78 5.15
N LEU A 42 0.26 -0.37 5.06
CA LEU A 42 0.04 -1.30 3.96
C LEU A 42 -1.37 -1.88 3.93
N SER A 43 -2.00 -2.03 5.09
CA SER A 43 -3.39 -2.49 5.14
C SER A 43 -4.34 -1.52 4.43
N GLU A 44 -4.10 -0.22 4.55
CA GLU A 44 -4.91 0.78 3.86
C GLU A 44 -4.64 0.80 2.36
N VAL A 45 -3.38 0.65 1.98
CA VAL A 45 -3.00 0.57 0.57
C VAL A 45 -3.68 -0.64 -0.08
N GLU A 46 -3.67 -1.77 0.60
CA GLU A 46 -4.29 -3.00 0.09
C GLU A 46 -5.78 -2.82 -0.18
N GLN A 47 -6.48 -2.15 0.73
CA GLN A 47 -7.93 -1.97 0.61
C GLN A 47 -8.32 -0.87 -0.36
N THR A 48 -7.46 0.09 -0.60
CA THR A 48 -7.78 1.28 -1.38
C THR A 48 -7.30 1.21 -2.82
N CYS A 49 -6.13 0.62 -3.05
CA CYS A 49 -5.44 0.72 -4.33
C CYS A 49 -5.62 -0.52 -5.18
N THR A 50 -5.66 -0.32 -6.50
CA THR A 50 -5.69 -1.42 -7.47
C THR A 50 -4.30 -1.89 -7.84
N ASP A 51 -3.33 -0.99 -7.77
CA ASP A 51 -1.94 -1.25 -8.10
C ASP A 51 -1.07 -0.74 -6.97
N VAL A 52 0.09 -1.35 -6.81
CA VAL A 52 0.99 -0.97 -5.73
C VAL A 52 2.43 -0.93 -6.21
N VAL A 53 3.19 0.00 -5.65
CA VAL A 53 4.64 0.08 -5.80
C VAL A 53 5.22 -0.03 -4.41
N LEU A 54 6.02 -1.06 -4.17
CA LEU A 54 6.65 -1.27 -2.88
C LEU A 54 8.11 -0.83 -2.94
N MET A 55 8.47 0.02 -2.00
CA MET A 55 9.84 0.55 -1.90
C MET A 55 10.38 0.34 -0.50
N HIS A 56 11.67 0.13 -0.42
CA HIS A 56 12.34 -0.03 0.87
C HIS A 56 13.75 0.54 0.76
N ARG A 57 14.08 1.45 1.65
CA ARG A 57 15.39 2.11 1.68
C ARG A 57 15.74 2.77 0.34
N GLY A 58 14.76 3.41 -0.28
CA GLY A 58 14.95 4.11 -1.53
C GLY A 58 15.03 3.24 -2.76
N LYS A 59 14.81 1.94 -2.62
CA LYS A 59 14.87 1.00 -3.73
C LYS A 59 13.51 0.43 -4.04
N LEU A 60 13.24 0.21 -5.32
CA LEU A 60 12.04 -0.45 -5.77
C LEU A 60 12.15 -1.95 -5.47
N ILE A 61 11.18 -2.48 -4.72
CA ILE A 61 11.11 -3.90 -4.41
C ILE A 61 10.29 -4.62 -5.46
N THR A 62 9.07 -4.15 -5.68
CA THR A 62 8.18 -4.72 -6.69
C THR A 62 7.07 -3.73 -7.01
N SER A 63 6.40 -3.94 -8.12
CA SER A 63 5.25 -3.14 -8.50
C SER A 63 4.33 -3.95 -9.39
N GLY A 64 3.06 -3.57 -9.43
CA GLY A 64 2.09 -4.21 -10.28
C GLY A 64 0.69 -4.20 -9.69
N PRO A 65 -0.24 -4.89 -10.38
CA PRO A 65 -1.61 -5.03 -9.87
C PRO A 65 -1.64 -5.72 -8.51
N MET A 66 -2.46 -5.19 -7.60
CA MET A 66 -2.55 -5.73 -6.24
C MET A 66 -2.86 -7.22 -6.25
N LYS A 67 -3.80 -7.64 -7.09
CA LYS A 67 -4.21 -9.03 -7.14
C LYS A 67 -3.06 -9.96 -7.54
N LYS A 68 -2.21 -9.53 -8.48
CA LYS A 68 -1.07 -10.34 -8.91
C LYS A 68 -0.01 -10.41 -7.83
N ILE A 69 0.24 -9.30 -7.16
CA ILE A 69 1.25 -9.24 -6.11
C ILE A 69 0.86 -10.14 -4.95
N LEU A 70 -0.39 -10.10 -4.51
CA LEU A 70 -0.85 -10.93 -3.41
C LEU A 70 -0.87 -12.42 -3.76
N LYS A 71 -1.06 -12.75 -5.04
CA LYS A 71 -1.04 -14.14 -5.50
C LYS A 71 0.35 -14.70 -5.72
N SER A 72 1.36 -13.83 -5.86
CA SER A 72 2.72 -14.28 -6.13
C SER A 72 3.41 -14.88 -4.91
N GLY A 73 2.85 -14.68 -3.73
CA GLY A 73 3.35 -15.31 -2.52
C GLY A 73 2.97 -16.78 -2.44
N LYS A 74 3.62 -17.52 -1.55
CA LYS A 74 3.37 -18.95 -1.37
C LYS A 74 1.99 -19.25 -0.82
N LYS A 75 1.36 -18.27 -0.19
CA LYS A 75 0.01 -18.36 0.35
C LYS A 75 -0.70 -17.05 0.09
N SER A 76 -2.04 -17.09 0.09
CA SER A 76 -2.81 -15.86 0.04
C SER A 76 -2.50 -15.05 1.30
N LYS A 77 -1.77 -13.96 1.16
CA LYS A 77 -1.32 -13.14 2.28
C LYS A 77 -1.77 -11.70 2.12
N SER A 78 -1.77 -10.99 3.24
CA SER A 78 -1.97 -9.55 3.20
C SER A 78 -0.75 -8.88 2.56
N LEU A 79 -0.94 -7.65 2.10
CA LEU A 79 0.16 -6.88 1.52
C LEU A 79 1.29 -6.68 2.54
N GLU A 80 0.93 -6.47 3.80
CA GLU A 80 1.92 -6.33 4.87
C GLU A 80 2.77 -7.59 5.01
N GLU A 81 2.13 -8.76 5.02
CA GLU A 81 2.87 -10.02 5.12
C GLU A 81 3.77 -10.24 3.90
N PHE A 82 3.27 -9.91 2.72
CA PHE A 82 4.04 -10.02 1.50
C PHE A 82 5.28 -9.12 1.54
N PHE A 83 5.11 -7.88 1.98
CA PHE A 83 6.21 -6.93 2.09
C PHE A 83 7.27 -7.43 3.09
N LEU A 84 6.82 -7.92 4.25
CA LEU A 84 7.72 -8.44 5.28
C LEU A 84 8.51 -9.66 4.77
N GLU A 85 7.90 -10.47 3.94
CA GLU A 85 8.59 -11.59 3.31
C GLU A 85 9.72 -11.12 2.39
N LEU A 86 9.44 -10.10 1.59
CA LEU A 86 10.42 -9.59 0.63
C LEU A 86 11.62 -8.93 1.29
N ILE A 87 11.42 -8.30 2.44
CA ILE A 87 12.50 -7.64 3.17
C ILE A 87 12.90 -8.40 4.43
N GLY A 88 12.55 -9.70 4.47
CA GLY A 88 12.75 -10.51 5.67
C GLY A 88 14.17 -10.50 6.21
N ASP A 89 15.16 -10.58 5.33
CA ASP A 89 16.55 -10.56 5.74
C ASP A 89 16.90 -9.26 6.46
N ASP A 90 16.46 -8.13 5.91
CA ASP A 90 16.67 -6.84 6.54
C ASP A 90 15.99 -6.75 7.89
N LEU A 91 14.77 -7.30 7.98
CA LEU A 91 14.04 -7.32 9.25
C LEU A 91 14.73 -8.18 10.29
N VAL A 92 15.24 -9.34 9.87
CA VAL A 92 15.97 -10.23 10.76
C VAL A 92 17.22 -9.55 11.29
N ILE A 93 17.98 -8.89 10.42
CA ILE A 93 19.15 -8.15 10.79
C ILE A 93 18.79 -7.02 11.76
N GLY A 94 17.71 -6.31 11.47
CA GLY A 94 17.23 -5.26 12.35
C GLY A 94 16.87 -5.76 13.74
N LYS A 95 16.24 -6.91 13.83
CA LYS A 95 15.91 -7.52 15.11
C LYS A 95 17.14 -7.97 15.86
N ALA A 96 18.14 -8.48 15.15
CA ALA A 96 19.38 -8.91 15.78
C ALA A 96 20.14 -7.72 16.37
N VAL A 97 20.07 -6.57 15.72
CA VAL A 97 20.73 -5.36 16.22
C VAL A 97 20.01 -4.79 17.43
N LYS A 98 18.72 -4.98 17.51
CA LYS A 98 17.91 -4.50 18.63
C LYS A 98 18.02 -5.44 19.82
#